data_fbfbd3056e24eea5798fc4bde3b9d501
#
_entry.id   fbfbd3056e24eea5798fc4bde3b9d501
#
_cell.length_a   1.000
_cell.length_b   1.000
_cell.length_c   1.000
_cell.angle_alpha   90.00
_cell.angle_beta   90.00
_cell.angle_gamma   90.00
#
_symmetry.space_group_name_H-M   'P 1'
#
loop_
_entity.id
_entity.type
_entity.pdbx_description
1 polymer ?
#
loop_
_entity_poly.entity_id
_entity_poly.type
_entity_poly.pdbx_seq_one_letter_code
_entity_poly.pdbx_strand_id
1 'polypeptide(L)'
;MDEVVIIEEIECQNGDGVIAKVTINRPDKLNALNQDVENSLKNMGNWVEENDSVRCVVITGSKPNPQPEGKRAKPHSFVAGADITEFAGKNSVEIREMFRDNAIEAIWNLSKPTIAMVDGFALGGGCEVACSCDIRVASTRAIFGTPEIKLGLIPGYGGSQRLVHLVGYGRA
;
A
#
# COMPACT_ATOMS: atom_id res chain seq x y z
N MET A 1 19.30 -7.35 6.29
CA MET A 1 17.84 -7.52 6.23
C MET A 1 17.41 -6.99 4.88
N ASP A 2 16.56 -7.69 4.18
CA ASP A 2 16.05 -7.18 2.91
C ASP A 2 15.18 -5.95 3.17
N GLU A 3 15.33 -4.94 2.31
CA GLU A 3 14.61 -3.67 2.44
C GLU A 3 13.11 -3.90 2.21
N VAL A 4 12.25 -3.51 3.17
CA VAL A 4 10.80 -3.77 3.14
C VAL A 4 10.04 -2.82 2.20
N VAL A 5 10.66 -1.69 1.84
CA VAL A 5 10.21 -0.77 0.80
C VAL A 5 11.40 -0.40 -0.05
N ILE A 6 11.30 -0.61 -1.35
CA ILE A 6 12.35 -0.31 -2.33
C ILE A 6 11.91 0.90 -3.14
N ILE A 7 12.79 1.89 -3.28
CA ILE A 7 12.56 3.07 -4.11
C ILE A 7 13.52 3.04 -5.28
N GLU A 8 12.95 3.06 -6.49
CA GLU A 8 13.69 3.14 -7.76
C GLU A 8 13.35 4.48 -8.43
N GLU A 9 14.36 5.27 -8.74
CA GLU A 9 14.20 6.49 -9.55
C GLU A 9 14.27 6.14 -11.03
N ILE A 10 13.21 6.43 -11.78
CA ILE A 10 13.12 6.18 -13.21
C ILE A 10 13.08 7.53 -13.91
N GLU A 11 14.08 7.81 -14.76
CA GLU A 11 14.14 9.07 -15.52
C GLU A 11 12.90 9.24 -16.42
N CYS A 12 12.36 10.45 -16.43
CA CYS A 12 11.29 10.81 -17.36
C CYS A 12 11.83 10.88 -18.79
N GLN A 13 11.06 10.41 -19.77
CA GLN A 13 11.48 10.36 -21.16
C GLN A 13 11.91 11.72 -21.76
N ASN A 14 11.35 12.81 -21.25
CA ASN A 14 11.71 14.17 -21.64
C ASN A 14 12.91 14.75 -20.87
N GLY A 15 13.50 13.99 -19.95
CA GLY A 15 14.63 14.42 -19.11
C GLY A 15 14.25 15.45 -18.02
N ASP A 16 12.96 15.67 -17.77
CA ASP A 16 12.48 16.64 -16.78
C ASP A 16 12.10 15.96 -15.45
N GLY A 17 13.10 15.39 -14.77
CA GLY A 17 12.95 14.76 -13.46
C GLY A 17 12.76 13.26 -13.50
N VAL A 18 12.32 12.71 -12.38
CA VAL A 18 12.20 11.27 -12.15
C VAL A 18 10.81 10.85 -11.68
N ILE A 19 10.46 9.60 -11.95
CA ILE A 19 9.34 8.89 -11.37
C ILE A 19 9.87 8.08 -10.20
N ALA A 20 9.35 8.29 -9.00
CA ALA A 20 9.65 7.47 -7.84
C ALA A 20 8.79 6.20 -7.87
N LYS A 21 9.37 5.07 -8.25
CA LYS A 21 8.70 3.77 -8.16
C LYS A 21 8.97 3.16 -6.79
N VAL A 22 7.91 3.05 -6.00
CA VAL A 22 7.92 2.57 -4.62
C VAL A 22 7.34 1.16 -4.58
N THR A 23 8.16 0.19 -4.23
CA THR A 23 7.76 -1.22 -4.17
C THR A 23 7.71 -1.68 -2.71
N ILE A 24 6.53 -2.06 -2.23
CA ILE A 24 6.37 -2.72 -0.93
C ILE A 24 6.86 -4.15 -1.09
N ASN A 25 7.93 -4.51 -0.35
CA ASN A 25 8.71 -5.71 -0.59
C ASN A 25 8.67 -6.70 0.58
N ARG A 26 7.52 -7.30 0.78
CA ARG A 26 7.30 -8.43 1.72
C ARG A 26 6.56 -9.57 1.04
N PRO A 27 7.12 -10.18 -0.04
CA PRO A 27 6.39 -11.15 -0.87
C PRO A 27 5.96 -12.40 -0.10
N ASP A 28 6.69 -12.77 0.95
CA ASP A 28 6.34 -13.91 1.81
C ASP A 28 5.13 -13.65 2.72
N LYS A 29 4.80 -12.40 2.93
CA LYS A 29 3.66 -11.91 3.71
C LYS A 29 2.59 -11.24 2.83
N LEU A 30 2.59 -11.53 1.51
CA LEU A 30 1.68 -10.90 0.55
C LEU A 30 1.73 -9.36 0.60
N ASN A 31 2.90 -8.81 0.87
CA ASN A 31 3.17 -7.37 1.00
C ASN A 31 2.33 -6.67 2.09
N ALA A 32 1.98 -7.40 3.16
CA ALA A 32 1.21 -6.84 4.27
C ALA A 32 1.96 -5.70 4.98
N LEU A 33 1.21 -4.69 5.42
CA LEU A 33 1.72 -3.52 6.14
C LEU A 33 2.03 -3.89 7.59
N ASN A 34 3.30 -3.83 7.95
CA ASN A 34 3.77 -3.86 9.33
C ASN A 34 4.40 -2.50 9.68
N GLN A 35 4.81 -2.32 10.92
CA GLN A 35 5.39 -1.06 11.39
C GLN A 35 6.62 -0.62 10.59
N ASP A 36 7.44 -1.56 10.10
CA ASP A 36 8.63 -1.23 9.29
C ASP A 36 8.21 -0.66 7.92
N VAL A 37 7.19 -1.24 7.28
CA VAL A 37 6.62 -0.72 6.02
C VAL A 37 5.99 0.65 6.26
N GLU A 38 5.21 0.82 7.33
CA GLU A 38 4.60 2.09 7.71
C GLU A 38 5.66 3.19 7.86
N ASN A 39 6.73 2.92 8.62
CA ASN A 39 7.81 3.87 8.83
C ASN A 39 8.55 4.18 7.52
N SER A 40 8.82 3.16 6.70
CA SER A 40 9.50 3.34 5.42
C SER A 40 8.67 4.17 4.43
N LEU A 41 7.35 3.96 4.38
CA LEU A 41 6.46 4.76 3.53
C LEU A 41 6.33 6.22 4.00
N LYS A 42 6.35 6.48 5.31
CA LYS A 42 6.40 7.85 5.85
C LYS A 42 7.72 8.55 5.46
N ASN A 43 8.85 7.85 5.62
CA ASN A 43 10.15 8.38 5.22
C ASN A 43 10.21 8.64 3.71
N MET A 44 9.63 7.75 2.91
CA MET A 44 9.44 7.96 1.47
C MET A 44 8.63 9.23 1.19
N GLY A 45 7.54 9.45 1.91
CA GLY A 45 6.72 10.66 1.77
C GLY A 45 7.54 11.93 2.00
N ASN A 46 8.31 11.98 3.09
CA ASN A 46 9.19 13.12 3.38
C ASN A 46 10.24 13.32 2.29
N TRP A 47 10.89 12.25 1.85
CA TRP A 47 11.89 12.31 0.77
C TRP A 47 11.28 12.81 -0.55
N VAL A 48 10.06 12.38 -0.88
CA VAL A 48 9.34 12.86 -2.09
C VAL A 48 9.06 14.35 -2.01
N GLU A 49 8.62 14.86 -0.86
CA GLU A 49 8.33 16.29 -0.68
C GLU A 49 9.60 17.17 -0.75
N GLU A 50 10.72 16.66 -0.23
CA GLU A 50 12.01 17.37 -0.23
C GLU A 50 12.76 17.26 -1.56
N ASN A 51 12.38 16.36 -2.46
CA ASN A 51 13.08 16.11 -3.72
C ASN A 51 12.36 16.71 -4.93
N ASP A 52 12.77 17.90 -5.35
CA ASP A 52 12.19 18.64 -6.49
C ASP A 52 12.29 17.89 -7.82
N SER A 53 13.18 16.90 -7.97
CA SER A 53 13.28 16.12 -9.20
C SER A 53 12.16 15.10 -9.36
N VAL A 54 11.51 14.68 -8.27
CA VAL A 54 10.39 13.72 -8.32
C VAL A 54 9.14 14.39 -8.92
N ARG A 55 8.65 13.84 -10.02
CA ARG A 55 7.45 14.34 -10.74
C ARG A 55 6.18 13.58 -10.40
N CYS A 56 6.33 12.30 -10.03
CA CYS A 56 5.19 11.46 -9.66
C CYS A 56 5.69 10.25 -8.87
N VAL A 57 4.79 9.66 -8.09
CA VAL A 57 5.06 8.45 -7.29
C VAL A 57 4.22 7.31 -7.82
N VAL A 58 4.83 6.16 -8.09
CA VAL A 58 4.14 4.92 -8.46
C VAL A 58 4.32 3.91 -7.35
N ILE A 59 3.25 3.51 -6.69
CA ILE A 59 3.27 2.54 -5.59
C ILE A 59 2.82 1.17 -6.11
N THR A 60 3.58 0.12 -5.78
CA THR A 60 3.25 -1.26 -6.15
C THR A 60 3.70 -2.26 -5.08
N GLY A 61 3.28 -3.51 -5.21
CA GLY A 61 3.79 -4.62 -4.40
C GLY A 61 4.81 -5.46 -5.17
N SER A 62 5.77 -6.04 -4.46
CA SER A 62 6.72 -6.98 -5.06
C SER A 62 6.01 -8.25 -5.55
N LYS A 63 6.57 -8.87 -6.58
CA LYS A 63 6.08 -10.16 -7.09
C LYS A 63 6.31 -11.27 -6.05
N PRO A 64 5.45 -12.30 -6.01
CA PRO A 64 5.67 -13.43 -5.13
C PRO A 64 6.98 -14.14 -5.46
N ASN A 65 7.68 -14.60 -4.41
CA ASN A 65 8.88 -15.41 -4.58
C ASN A 65 8.56 -16.73 -5.30
N PRO A 66 9.45 -17.20 -6.17
CA PRO A 66 9.35 -18.53 -6.76
C PRO A 66 9.16 -19.59 -5.67
N GLN A 67 8.28 -20.55 -5.90
CA GLN A 67 8.08 -21.65 -4.98
C GLN A 67 8.89 -22.86 -5.41
N PRO A 68 9.34 -23.73 -4.47
CA PRO A 68 9.95 -25.01 -4.77
C PRO A 68 9.05 -25.87 -5.67
N GLU A 69 9.67 -26.73 -6.47
CA GLU A 69 8.96 -27.66 -7.33
C GLU A 69 7.91 -28.47 -6.55
N GLY A 70 6.71 -28.59 -7.11
CA GLY A 70 5.56 -29.26 -6.47
C GLY A 70 4.77 -28.44 -5.47
N LYS A 71 5.20 -27.22 -5.11
CA LYS A 71 4.40 -26.29 -4.31
C LYS A 71 3.57 -25.35 -5.17
N ARG A 72 2.35 -25.05 -4.73
CA ARG A 72 1.50 -24.07 -5.39
C ARG A 72 2.14 -22.69 -5.35
N ALA A 73 2.14 -21.98 -6.48
CA ALA A 73 2.61 -20.59 -6.55
C ALA A 73 1.80 -19.72 -5.58
N LYS A 74 2.49 -18.80 -4.89
CA LYS A 74 1.82 -17.79 -4.08
C LYS A 74 1.05 -16.82 -4.99
N PRO A 75 -0.11 -16.32 -4.56
CA PRO A 75 -0.86 -15.34 -5.32
C PRO A 75 -0.08 -14.02 -5.42
N HIS A 76 -0.31 -13.29 -6.50
CA HIS A 76 0.14 -11.90 -6.60
C HIS A 76 -0.60 -11.03 -5.59
N SER A 77 0.09 -10.07 -5.02
CA SER A 77 -0.48 -9.12 -4.08
C SER A 77 0.16 -7.75 -4.25
N PHE A 78 -0.66 -6.76 -4.43
CA PHE A 78 -0.28 -5.37 -4.24
C PHE A 78 0.03 -5.16 -2.75
N VAL A 79 -0.99 -5.25 -1.91
CA VAL A 79 -0.92 -5.26 -0.44
C VAL A 79 -2.13 -6.02 0.10
N ALA A 80 -1.92 -7.06 0.89
CA ALA A 80 -3.01 -7.91 1.42
C ALA A 80 -3.63 -7.39 2.72
N GLY A 81 -3.27 -6.20 3.18
CA GLY A 81 -3.79 -5.58 4.40
C GLY A 81 -2.73 -5.31 5.44
N ALA A 82 -3.15 -4.92 6.64
CA ALA A 82 -2.27 -4.80 7.79
C ALA A 82 -1.77 -6.18 8.24
N ASP A 83 -0.55 -6.24 8.76
CA ASP A 83 -0.01 -7.47 9.35
C ASP A 83 -0.67 -7.70 10.73
N ILE A 84 -1.74 -8.49 10.73
CA ILE A 84 -2.54 -8.75 11.94
C ILE A 84 -1.75 -9.40 13.08
N THR A 85 -0.56 -9.95 12.82
CA THR A 85 0.30 -10.50 13.88
C THR A 85 0.79 -9.41 14.84
N GLU A 86 0.85 -8.16 14.39
CA GLU A 86 1.21 -7.02 15.23
C GLU A 86 0.09 -6.58 16.18
N PHE A 87 -1.14 -7.06 16.00
CA PHE A 87 -2.27 -6.78 16.91
C PHE A 87 -2.33 -7.76 18.08
N ALA A 88 -1.59 -8.88 18.00
CA ALA A 88 -1.62 -9.89 19.03
C ALA A 88 -1.16 -9.34 20.38
N GLY A 89 -1.98 -9.52 21.41
CA GLY A 89 -1.70 -9.07 22.78
C GLY A 89 -1.92 -7.58 23.04
N LYS A 90 -2.33 -6.79 22.02
CA LYS A 90 -2.66 -5.37 22.18
C LYS A 90 -4.13 -5.18 22.54
N ASN A 91 -4.39 -4.19 23.37
CA ASN A 91 -5.75 -3.73 23.68
C ASN A 91 -6.26 -2.73 22.62
N SER A 92 -7.54 -2.36 22.71
CA SER A 92 -8.19 -1.48 21.73
C SER A 92 -7.61 -0.06 21.67
N VAL A 93 -7.03 0.43 22.78
CA VAL A 93 -6.39 1.75 22.82
C VAL A 93 -5.06 1.71 22.07
N GLU A 94 -4.24 0.70 22.33
CA GLU A 94 -2.95 0.50 21.67
C GLU A 94 -3.13 0.31 20.15
N ILE A 95 -4.13 -0.48 19.73
CA ILE A 95 -4.46 -0.65 18.31
C ILE A 95 -4.89 0.68 17.69
N ARG A 96 -5.74 1.46 18.38
CA ARG A 96 -6.19 2.77 17.89
C ARG A 96 -5.00 3.72 17.67
N GLU A 97 -4.02 3.73 18.57
CA GLU A 97 -2.84 4.58 18.42
C GLU A 97 -2.00 4.21 17.18
N MET A 98 -1.93 2.91 16.82
CA MET A 98 -1.23 2.47 15.60
C MET A 98 -1.82 3.08 14.32
N PHE A 99 -3.12 3.38 14.29
CA PHE A 99 -3.80 3.97 13.14
C PHE A 99 -3.80 5.50 13.12
N ARG A 100 -3.36 6.17 14.19
CA ARG A 100 -3.47 7.63 14.31
C ARG A 100 -2.50 8.40 13.42
N ASP A 101 -1.25 7.97 13.33
CA ASP A 101 -0.22 8.54 12.49
C ASP A 101 0.28 7.43 11.53
N ASN A 102 -0.38 7.30 10.39
CA ASN A 102 -0.19 6.19 9.48
C ASN A 102 0.35 6.62 8.13
N ALA A 103 1.01 5.70 7.44
CA ALA A 103 1.63 5.95 6.14
C ALA A 103 0.62 6.24 5.04
N ILE A 104 -0.64 5.79 5.18
CA ILE A 104 -1.67 6.01 4.15
C ILE A 104 -2.10 7.48 4.13
N GLU A 105 -2.15 8.13 5.30
CA GLU A 105 -2.34 9.59 5.37
C GLU A 105 -1.13 10.35 4.78
N ALA A 106 0.09 9.86 4.99
CA ALA A 106 1.27 10.45 4.36
C ALA A 106 1.18 10.39 2.82
N ILE A 107 0.76 9.24 2.26
CA ILE A 107 0.54 9.08 0.81
C ILE A 107 -0.58 10.01 0.33
N TRP A 108 -1.70 10.09 1.04
CA TRP A 108 -2.84 10.93 0.69
C TRP A 108 -2.49 12.42 0.63
N ASN A 109 -1.59 12.86 1.49
CA ASN A 109 -1.21 14.27 1.61
C ASN A 109 -0.01 14.67 0.74
N LEU A 110 0.55 13.77 -0.08
CA LEU A 110 1.63 14.11 -0.99
C LEU A 110 1.18 15.23 -1.97
N SER A 111 2.05 16.21 -2.16
CA SER A 111 1.82 17.30 -3.11
C SER A 111 2.02 16.88 -4.57
N LYS A 112 2.67 15.72 -4.79
CA LYS A 112 3.00 15.17 -6.11
C LYS A 112 2.02 14.07 -6.50
N PRO A 113 1.67 13.94 -7.79
CA PRO A 113 0.75 12.91 -8.27
C PRO A 113 1.17 11.50 -7.84
N THR A 114 0.20 10.72 -7.40
CA THR A 114 0.39 9.34 -6.93
C THR A 114 -0.39 8.34 -7.77
N ILE A 115 0.23 7.23 -8.12
CA ILE A 115 -0.36 6.15 -8.92
C ILE A 115 -0.24 4.82 -8.16
N ALA A 116 -1.36 4.20 -7.85
CA ALA A 116 -1.37 2.81 -7.40
C ALA A 116 -1.33 1.87 -8.61
N MET A 117 -0.24 1.11 -8.76
CA MET A 117 -0.10 0.05 -9.76
C MET A 117 -0.44 -1.30 -9.12
N VAL A 118 -1.70 -1.71 -9.25
CA VAL A 118 -2.29 -2.83 -8.51
C VAL A 118 -2.23 -4.12 -9.29
N ASP A 119 -1.46 -5.10 -8.78
CA ASP A 119 -1.39 -6.44 -9.35
C ASP A 119 -1.70 -7.50 -8.28
N GLY A 120 -2.83 -8.21 -8.43
CA GLY A 120 -3.33 -9.18 -7.47
C GLY A 120 -4.10 -8.53 -6.31
N PHE A 121 -3.89 -9.00 -5.08
CA PHE A 121 -4.68 -8.59 -3.92
C PHE A 121 -4.40 -7.15 -3.46
N ALA A 122 -5.45 -6.34 -3.34
CA ALA A 122 -5.49 -5.05 -2.68
C ALA A 122 -6.60 -5.11 -1.62
N LEU A 123 -6.29 -5.66 -0.45
CA LEU A 123 -7.30 -6.02 0.57
C LEU A 123 -7.06 -5.22 1.86
N GLY A 124 -8.15 -4.83 2.54
CA GLY A 124 -8.06 -4.06 3.78
C GLY A 124 -7.21 -2.81 3.62
N GLY A 125 -6.19 -2.65 4.46
CA GLY A 125 -5.22 -1.55 4.33
C GLY A 125 -4.60 -1.42 2.94
N GLY A 126 -4.49 -2.50 2.16
CA GLY A 126 -4.02 -2.45 0.77
C GLY A 126 -5.05 -1.81 -0.18
N CYS A 127 -6.33 -2.03 0.05
CA CYS A 127 -7.38 -1.31 -0.65
C CYS A 127 -7.34 0.18 -0.26
N GLU A 128 -7.07 0.47 1.00
CA GLU A 128 -6.97 1.84 1.52
C GLU A 128 -5.75 2.59 0.95
N VAL A 129 -4.58 1.93 0.81
CA VAL A 129 -3.42 2.48 0.07
C VAL A 129 -3.80 2.80 -1.38
N ALA A 130 -4.46 1.87 -2.07
CA ALA A 130 -4.87 2.10 -3.45
C ALA A 130 -5.90 3.25 -3.57
N CYS A 131 -6.81 3.40 -2.60
CA CYS A 131 -7.79 4.48 -2.56
C CYS A 131 -7.18 5.84 -2.17
N SER A 132 -6.02 5.86 -1.50
CA SER A 132 -5.33 7.10 -1.14
C SER A 132 -4.52 7.69 -2.29
N CYS A 133 -4.19 6.93 -3.31
CA CYS A 133 -3.54 7.46 -4.51
C CYS A 133 -4.53 8.21 -5.41
N ASP A 134 -4.01 9.13 -6.24
CA ASP A 134 -4.82 9.90 -7.21
C ASP A 134 -5.35 8.99 -8.33
N ILE A 135 -4.48 8.12 -8.86
CA ILE A 135 -4.79 7.25 -9.99
C ILE A 135 -4.58 5.77 -9.59
N ARG A 136 -5.42 4.89 -10.09
CA ARG A 136 -5.33 3.43 -9.94
C ARG A 136 -5.24 2.79 -11.32
N VAL A 137 -4.16 2.03 -11.54
CA VAL A 137 -3.99 1.16 -12.70
C VAL A 137 -3.97 -0.28 -12.19
N ALA A 138 -4.85 -1.11 -12.69
CA ALA A 138 -5.05 -2.47 -12.18
C ALA A 138 -4.86 -3.52 -13.27
N SER A 139 -4.20 -4.62 -12.93
CA SER A 139 -4.14 -5.79 -13.79
C SER A 139 -5.49 -6.53 -13.81
N THR A 140 -5.69 -7.43 -14.77
CA THR A 140 -6.91 -8.25 -14.86
C THR A 140 -7.10 -9.22 -13.68
N ARG A 141 -6.06 -9.45 -12.86
CA ARG A 141 -6.13 -10.29 -11.65
C ARG A 141 -6.23 -9.47 -10.35
N ALA A 142 -6.36 -8.15 -10.46
CA ALA A 142 -6.51 -7.30 -9.29
C ALA A 142 -7.85 -7.57 -8.59
N ILE A 143 -7.78 -7.69 -7.27
CA ILE A 143 -8.97 -7.91 -6.40
C ILE A 143 -8.91 -6.86 -5.30
N PHE A 144 -9.90 -5.97 -5.28
CA PHE A 144 -10.07 -4.97 -4.24
C PHE A 144 -11.11 -5.42 -3.23
N GLY A 145 -10.92 -5.07 -1.96
CA GLY A 145 -11.91 -5.36 -0.93
C GLY A 145 -11.51 -4.90 0.46
N THR A 146 -12.51 -4.79 1.32
CA THR A 146 -12.36 -4.40 2.74
C THR A 146 -12.87 -5.53 3.64
N PRO A 147 -12.09 -6.62 3.83
CA PRO A 147 -12.52 -7.83 4.55
C PRO A 147 -12.48 -7.70 6.08
N GLU A 148 -12.27 -6.51 6.64
CA GLU A 148 -12.11 -6.24 8.07
C GLU A 148 -13.26 -6.78 8.91
N ILE A 149 -14.46 -6.78 8.37
CA ILE A 149 -15.67 -7.34 9.04
C ILE A 149 -15.48 -8.82 9.44
N LYS A 150 -14.68 -9.58 8.71
CA LYS A 150 -14.36 -10.97 9.04
C LYS A 150 -13.53 -11.11 10.32
N LEU A 151 -12.90 -10.02 10.73
CA LEU A 151 -12.10 -9.92 11.96
C LEU A 151 -12.82 -9.13 13.05
N GLY A 152 -14.09 -8.71 12.83
CA GLY A 152 -14.82 -7.86 13.75
C GLY A 152 -14.27 -6.42 13.81
N LEU A 153 -13.59 -5.97 12.77
CA LEU A 153 -13.00 -4.64 12.65
C LEU A 153 -13.72 -3.80 11.58
N ILE A 154 -13.44 -2.51 11.58
CA ILE A 154 -13.78 -1.58 10.50
C ILE A 154 -12.50 -1.14 9.79
N PRO A 155 -12.54 -0.69 8.52
CA PRO A 155 -11.38 -0.09 7.85
C PRO A 155 -10.80 1.06 8.68
N GLY A 156 -9.50 0.99 9.01
CA GLY A 156 -8.83 1.89 9.95
C GLY A 156 -8.07 3.04 9.31
N TYR A 157 -7.77 2.97 8.04
CA TYR A 157 -6.95 3.91 7.29
C TYR A 157 -7.75 4.82 6.34
N GLY A 158 -9.01 5.07 6.65
CA GLY A 158 -9.88 5.97 5.89
C GLY A 158 -10.66 5.31 4.74
N GLY A 159 -10.60 3.99 4.59
CA GLY A 159 -11.30 3.25 3.53
C GLY A 159 -12.81 3.43 3.56
N SER A 160 -13.41 3.53 4.74
CA SER A 160 -14.85 3.81 4.91
C SER A 160 -15.28 5.15 4.30
N GLN A 161 -14.37 6.08 4.08
CA GLN A 161 -14.61 7.37 3.44
C GLN A 161 -14.18 7.37 1.98
N ARG A 162 -12.91 7.03 1.71
CA ARG A 162 -12.32 7.12 0.37
C ARG A 162 -12.99 6.17 -0.63
N LEU A 163 -13.26 4.93 -0.23
CA LEU A 163 -13.92 3.96 -1.12
C LEU A 163 -15.33 4.43 -1.52
N VAL A 164 -16.11 4.92 -0.56
CA VAL A 164 -17.46 5.45 -0.81
C VAL A 164 -17.42 6.62 -1.80
N HIS A 165 -16.48 7.54 -1.66
CA HIS A 165 -16.33 8.66 -2.57
C HIS A 165 -15.95 8.22 -3.99
N LEU A 166 -15.16 7.14 -4.13
CA LEU A 166 -14.71 6.65 -5.43
C LEU A 166 -15.79 5.84 -6.16
N VAL A 167 -16.56 5.00 -5.47
CA VAL A 167 -17.46 4.04 -6.12
C VAL A 167 -18.97 4.28 -5.81
N GLY A 168 -19.27 5.19 -4.90
CA GLY A 168 -20.62 5.50 -4.43
C GLY A 168 -21.13 4.52 -3.36
N TYR A 169 -22.15 4.94 -2.60
CA TYR A 169 -22.71 4.18 -1.47
C TYR A 169 -23.20 2.76 -1.84
N GLY A 170 -23.72 2.59 -3.04
CA GLY A 170 -24.29 1.31 -3.45
C GLY A 170 -23.27 0.24 -3.83
N ARG A 171 -21.98 0.60 -3.96
CA ARG A 171 -20.90 -0.32 -4.35
C ARG A 171 -19.81 -0.45 -3.30
N ALA A 172 -19.74 0.48 -2.37
CA ALA A 172 -18.84 0.44 -1.21
C ALA A 172 -19.40 -0.46 -0.04
#